data_009f411236a03e97690745b1a604f860
#
_entry.id   009f411236a03e97690745b1a604f860
#
_cell.length_a   1.000
_cell.length_b   1.000
_cell.length_c   1.000
_cell.angle_alpha   90.00
_cell.angle_beta   90.00
_cell.angle_gamma   90.00
#
_symmetry.space_group_name_H-M   'P 1'
#
loop_
_entity.id
_entity.type
_entity.pdbx_description
1 polymer ?
#
loop_
_entity_poly.entity_id
_entity_poly.type
_entity_poly.pdbx_seq_one_letter_code
_entity_poly.pdbx_strand_id
1 'polypeptide(L)'
;MKLLLTSLLFSAACALPTQRQSETPKALYFLENHPDGGSIVSLELMGNGKLGEPKKTSTEGFGLQSKIYGTGLDFPADPLLSQGAVTVRDNLLFTVNSGSNTISLFTIDPERPWDITLVGTADSLGEFPVSIDYSPKLRKACVLNGGAVGGIACYHVGESYELHQDGPFRPFPAGLRNNTTPMQGPPNSTAQISFNPNQDAVFASIKGDHTASPQLPGNMLIWPVDEMGMIRSESDPIIGQVDGIPMDYAFTWISPSRLFLIDPSYGGSILSFGPAPDYQIREDNHLYVPAQNFSCWSAWEPSSKTLYMVDAMSPYIFTLDEETGEYKDEIYVDIPVDGQYAFGKDELGILDVDIVDGYMYGCSGTGGIPIFDLKTNQQIEYVDLTSILDGKFMQGMTHWPKMGDDLVLRSE
;
A
#
# COMPACT_ATOMS: atom_id res chain seq x y z
N MET A 1 -66.20 29.68 -51.74
CA MET A 1 -65.09 28.74 -51.81
C MET A 1 -63.90 29.41 -51.11
N LYS A 2 -63.67 29.14 -49.78
CA LYS A 2 -62.61 29.75 -49.01
C LYS A 2 -61.52 28.66 -48.80
N LEU A 3 -60.31 28.87 -49.34
CA LEU A 3 -59.15 28.05 -49.08
C LEU A 3 -58.56 28.42 -47.68
N LEU A 4 -58.48 27.50 -46.82
CA LEU A 4 -57.64 27.57 -45.59
C LEU A 4 -56.25 27.09 -45.94
N LEU A 5 -55.25 27.95 -45.82
CA LEU A 5 -53.82 27.57 -45.74
C LEU A 5 -53.45 27.25 -44.30
N THR A 6 -53.08 26.00 -44.03
CA THR A 6 -52.50 25.56 -42.75
C THR A 6 -50.97 25.62 -42.84
N SER A 7 -50.35 26.54 -42.12
CA SER A 7 -48.89 26.64 -42.00
C SER A 7 -48.38 25.64 -40.90
N LEU A 8 -47.63 24.68 -41.34
CA LEU A 8 -46.83 23.81 -40.41
C LEU A 8 -45.55 24.54 -39.98
N LEU A 9 -45.48 24.90 -38.72
CA LEU A 9 -44.24 25.33 -38.06
C LEU A 9 -43.42 24.11 -37.64
N PHE A 10 -42.30 23.87 -38.30
CA PHE A 10 -41.28 22.94 -37.85
C PHE A 10 -40.44 23.62 -36.78
N SER A 11 -40.58 23.21 -35.52
CA SER A 11 -39.65 23.55 -34.46
C SER A 11 -38.41 22.64 -34.54
N ALA A 12 -37.30 23.17 -35.03
CA ALA A 12 -36.02 22.54 -34.93
C ALA A 12 -35.52 22.68 -33.48
N ALA A 13 -35.58 21.61 -32.69
CA ALA A 13 -34.93 21.53 -31.41
C ALA A 13 -33.41 21.37 -31.64
N CYS A 14 -32.65 22.47 -31.49
CA CYS A 14 -31.19 22.37 -31.33
C CYS A 14 -30.90 21.67 -30.01
N ALA A 15 -30.50 20.41 -30.06
CA ALA A 15 -29.85 19.74 -28.93
C ALA A 15 -28.50 20.43 -28.71
N LEU A 16 -28.38 21.19 -27.61
CA LEU A 16 -27.11 21.67 -27.14
C LEU A 16 -26.24 20.43 -26.79
N PRO A 17 -24.96 20.39 -27.20
CA PRO A 17 -24.10 19.33 -26.76
C PRO A 17 -24.03 19.39 -25.23
N THR A 18 -24.44 18.33 -24.55
CA THR A 18 -24.15 18.11 -23.14
C THR A 18 -22.63 18.19 -23.00
N GLN A 19 -22.14 19.28 -22.38
CA GLN A 19 -20.75 19.28 -21.88
C GLN A 19 -20.63 18.08 -20.97
N ARG A 20 -19.87 17.06 -21.41
CA ARG A 20 -19.29 16.09 -20.48
C ARG A 20 -18.51 16.94 -19.48
N GLN A 21 -18.89 16.94 -18.21
CA GLN A 21 -17.97 17.33 -17.16
C GLN A 21 -16.73 16.48 -17.40
N SER A 22 -15.60 17.12 -17.64
CA SER A 22 -14.33 16.42 -17.72
C SER A 22 -14.11 15.81 -16.33
N GLU A 23 -14.20 14.49 -16.23
CA GLU A 23 -13.80 13.80 -15.01
C GLU A 23 -12.34 14.18 -14.74
N THR A 24 -12.01 14.42 -13.48
CA THR A 24 -10.63 14.70 -13.06
C THR A 24 -9.77 13.52 -13.51
N PRO A 25 -8.66 13.75 -14.22
CA PRO A 25 -7.74 12.68 -14.58
C PRO A 25 -7.27 11.91 -13.35
N LYS A 26 -7.08 10.60 -13.48
CA LYS A 26 -6.63 9.73 -12.39
C LYS A 26 -5.58 8.76 -12.91
N ALA A 27 -4.70 8.31 -12.03
CA ALA A 27 -3.70 7.31 -12.38
C ALA A 27 -3.48 6.28 -11.26
N LEU A 28 -3.11 5.08 -11.66
CA LEU A 28 -2.66 3.98 -10.80
C LEU A 28 -1.15 3.85 -10.92
N TYR A 29 -0.48 3.51 -9.80
CA TYR A 29 0.97 3.33 -9.75
C TYR A 29 1.35 2.09 -8.96
N PHE A 30 2.46 1.48 -9.36
CA PHE A 30 3.16 0.47 -8.56
C PHE A 30 4.66 0.48 -8.87
N LEU A 31 5.45 -0.13 -8.00
CA LEU A 31 6.88 -0.30 -8.16
C LEU A 31 7.17 -1.62 -8.90
N GLU A 32 8.00 -1.56 -9.93
CA GLU A 32 8.78 -2.70 -10.42
C GLU A 32 10.14 -2.67 -9.72
N ASN A 33 10.30 -3.49 -8.69
CA ASN A 33 11.50 -3.57 -7.84
C ASN A 33 12.60 -4.43 -8.49
N HIS A 34 12.93 -4.14 -9.76
CA HIS A 34 13.87 -4.96 -10.55
C HIS A 34 15.33 -4.70 -10.13
N PRO A 35 16.17 -5.76 -9.98
CA PRO A 35 17.55 -5.62 -9.53
C PRO A 35 18.47 -4.91 -10.54
N ASP A 36 18.13 -4.89 -11.82
CA ASP A 36 18.91 -4.16 -12.85
C ASP A 36 18.47 -2.69 -12.99
N GLY A 37 17.43 -2.26 -12.28
CA GLY A 37 16.90 -0.89 -12.29
C GLY A 37 15.42 -0.86 -11.93
N GLY A 38 15.08 -0.18 -10.83
CA GLY A 38 13.71 0.03 -10.40
C GLY A 38 12.95 1.02 -11.28
N SER A 39 11.64 0.85 -11.39
CA SER A 39 10.76 1.75 -12.15
C SER A 39 9.40 1.90 -11.45
N ILE A 40 8.83 3.10 -11.50
CA ILE A 40 7.40 3.26 -11.28
C ILE A 40 6.68 2.98 -12.59
N VAL A 41 5.72 2.08 -12.54
CA VAL A 41 4.77 1.85 -13.61
C VAL A 41 3.51 2.65 -13.31
N SER A 42 3.10 3.49 -14.25
CA SER A 42 1.93 4.36 -14.15
C SER A 42 0.94 4.04 -15.27
N LEU A 43 -0.36 4.02 -14.94
CA LEU A 43 -1.45 3.76 -15.87
C LEU A 43 -2.56 4.79 -15.65
N GLU A 44 -3.14 5.31 -16.74
CA GLU A 44 -4.35 6.11 -16.64
C GLU A 44 -5.50 5.27 -16.10
N LEU A 45 -6.21 5.78 -15.09
CA LEU A 45 -7.47 5.21 -14.61
C LEU A 45 -8.61 5.77 -15.46
N MET A 46 -9.18 4.93 -16.29
CA MET A 46 -10.32 5.26 -17.15
C MET A 46 -11.65 4.91 -16.46
N GLY A 47 -12.73 5.51 -16.90
CA GLY A 47 -14.06 5.15 -16.40
C GLY A 47 -14.36 3.64 -16.51
N ASN A 48 -15.21 3.12 -15.63
CA ASN A 48 -15.60 1.71 -15.55
C ASN A 48 -14.46 0.74 -15.14
N GLY A 49 -13.51 1.21 -14.34
CA GLY A 49 -12.42 0.40 -13.82
C GLY A 49 -11.30 0.08 -14.82
N LYS A 50 -11.36 0.57 -16.04
CA LYS A 50 -10.37 0.27 -17.07
C LYS A 50 -9.07 1.04 -16.87
N LEU A 51 -7.98 0.44 -17.38
CA LEU A 51 -6.64 1.02 -17.37
C LEU A 51 -6.19 1.42 -18.78
N GLY A 52 -5.45 2.52 -18.87
CA GLY A 52 -4.76 2.97 -20.07
C GLY A 52 -3.44 2.22 -20.29
N GLU A 53 -2.70 2.65 -21.30
CA GLU A 53 -1.38 2.08 -21.62
C GLU A 53 -0.38 2.34 -20.49
N PRO A 54 0.40 1.33 -20.07
CA PRO A 54 1.39 1.47 -19.01
C PRO A 54 2.58 2.30 -19.46
N LYS A 55 3.12 3.11 -18.54
CA LYS A 55 4.37 3.85 -18.71
C LYS A 55 5.34 3.48 -17.60
N LYS A 56 6.62 3.37 -17.92
CA LYS A 56 7.68 3.12 -16.95
C LYS A 56 8.55 4.36 -16.79
N THR A 57 8.74 4.81 -15.55
CA THR A 57 9.64 5.91 -15.19
C THR A 57 10.68 5.37 -14.21
N SER A 58 11.97 5.48 -14.57
CA SER A 58 13.08 5.01 -13.73
C SER A 58 13.07 5.68 -12.36
N THR A 59 13.34 4.90 -11.32
CA THR A 59 13.58 5.40 -9.96
C THR A 59 14.99 5.90 -9.74
N GLU A 60 15.91 5.69 -10.71
CA GLU A 60 17.36 5.88 -10.59
C GLU A 60 17.99 5.07 -9.43
N GLY A 61 17.31 4.00 -9.02
CA GLY A 61 17.77 3.04 -8.03
C GLY A 61 17.62 1.61 -8.52
N PHE A 62 17.99 0.66 -7.66
CA PHE A 62 17.95 -0.78 -7.94
C PHE A 62 17.05 -1.47 -6.93
N GLY A 63 16.29 -2.46 -7.42
CA GLY A 63 15.56 -3.38 -6.56
C GLY A 63 16.45 -4.49 -5.99
N LEU A 64 15.90 -5.21 -5.02
CA LEU A 64 16.50 -6.41 -4.46
C LEU A 64 15.38 -7.29 -3.92
N GLN A 65 15.54 -8.59 -4.00
CA GLN A 65 14.52 -9.55 -3.58
C GLN A 65 14.85 -10.12 -2.21
N SER A 66 13.85 -10.18 -1.32
CA SER A 66 13.94 -10.84 -0.03
C SER A 66 14.20 -12.35 -0.19
N LYS A 67 14.67 -12.97 0.89
CA LYS A 67 14.94 -14.40 0.94
C LYS A 67 13.92 -15.12 1.83
N ILE A 68 13.63 -16.36 1.49
CA ILE A 68 12.84 -17.25 2.34
C ILE A 68 13.64 -17.55 3.62
N TYR A 69 13.05 -17.27 4.78
CA TYR A 69 13.68 -17.43 6.08
C TYR A 69 14.32 -18.81 6.26
N GLY A 70 15.58 -18.82 6.66
CA GLY A 70 16.35 -20.03 6.94
C GLY A 70 16.78 -20.86 5.74
N THR A 71 16.40 -20.49 4.50
CA THR A 71 16.77 -21.28 3.29
C THR A 71 17.81 -20.59 2.41
N GLY A 72 17.85 -19.26 2.41
CA GLY A 72 18.69 -18.46 1.52
C GLY A 72 18.20 -18.39 0.07
N LEU A 73 17.08 -19.04 -0.27
CA LEU A 73 16.45 -18.93 -1.58
C LEU A 73 15.71 -17.61 -1.73
N ASP A 74 15.62 -17.09 -2.95
CA ASP A 74 14.81 -15.90 -3.25
C ASP A 74 13.32 -16.19 -2.99
N PHE A 75 12.63 -15.18 -2.47
CA PHE A 75 11.18 -15.24 -2.43
C PHE A 75 10.65 -15.22 -3.87
N PRO A 76 9.72 -16.09 -4.26
CA PRO A 76 9.34 -16.26 -5.67
C PRO A 76 8.59 -15.05 -6.24
N ALA A 77 7.85 -14.34 -5.41
CA ALA A 77 7.16 -13.07 -5.67
C ALA A 77 7.14 -12.27 -4.36
N ASP A 78 6.51 -11.09 -4.30
CA ASP A 78 6.53 -10.22 -3.10
C ASP A 78 7.98 -9.89 -2.66
N PRO A 79 8.71 -9.13 -3.47
CA PRO A 79 10.15 -8.95 -3.27
C PRO A 79 10.51 -8.24 -1.97
N LEU A 80 9.59 -7.50 -1.36
CA LEU A 80 9.82 -6.69 -0.16
C LEU A 80 9.13 -7.22 1.09
N LEU A 81 8.20 -8.18 0.95
CA LEU A 81 7.39 -8.70 2.06
C LEU A 81 6.68 -7.59 2.83
N SER A 82 6.10 -6.62 2.12
CA SER A 82 5.62 -5.36 2.72
C SER A 82 4.40 -4.80 2.03
N GLN A 83 3.76 -3.83 2.67
CA GLN A 83 2.78 -2.90 2.07
C GLN A 83 3.33 -1.48 2.12
N GLY A 84 2.93 -0.63 1.15
CA GLY A 84 3.35 0.77 1.12
C GLY A 84 4.77 0.98 0.59
N ALA A 85 5.24 0.16 -0.36
CA ALA A 85 6.49 0.40 -1.07
C ALA A 85 6.42 1.64 -1.99
N VAL A 86 5.21 2.03 -2.37
CA VAL A 86 4.89 3.27 -3.08
C VAL A 86 3.81 4.01 -2.31
N THR A 87 3.98 5.31 -2.10
CA THR A 87 2.95 6.17 -1.51
C THR A 87 2.72 7.41 -2.35
N VAL A 88 1.45 7.82 -2.43
CA VAL A 88 1.01 9.07 -3.08
C VAL A 88 0.30 9.92 -2.04
N ARG A 89 0.69 11.20 -1.94
CA ARG A 89 -0.03 12.23 -1.18
C ARG A 89 0.08 13.55 -1.94
N ASP A 90 -1.03 14.24 -2.12
CA ASP A 90 -1.12 15.43 -2.96
C ASP A 90 -0.56 15.13 -4.37
N ASN A 91 0.37 15.93 -4.86
CA ASN A 91 1.00 15.73 -6.17
C ASN A 91 2.42 15.13 -6.06
N LEU A 92 2.68 14.37 -5.00
CA LEU A 92 3.96 13.72 -4.75
C LEU A 92 3.80 12.20 -4.67
N LEU A 93 4.73 11.49 -5.29
CA LEU A 93 4.87 10.05 -5.20
C LEU A 93 6.26 9.70 -4.67
N PHE A 94 6.31 8.85 -3.67
CA PHE A 94 7.53 8.32 -3.08
C PHE A 94 7.62 6.82 -3.30
N THR A 95 8.84 6.30 -3.44
CA THR A 95 9.10 4.87 -3.50
C THR A 95 10.46 4.51 -2.91
N VAL A 96 10.64 3.23 -2.66
CA VAL A 96 11.87 2.63 -2.13
C VAL A 96 12.67 1.93 -3.21
N ASN A 97 14.00 1.86 -3.05
CA ASN A 97 14.91 1.10 -3.89
C ASN A 97 15.74 0.17 -2.99
N SER A 98 15.27 -1.06 -2.81
CA SER A 98 15.81 -1.98 -1.81
C SER A 98 17.25 -2.43 -2.08
N GLY A 99 17.67 -2.48 -3.33
CA GLY A 99 19.01 -2.90 -3.72
C GLY A 99 20.06 -1.79 -3.66
N SER A 100 19.67 -0.53 -3.87
CA SER A 100 20.56 0.63 -3.75
C SER A 100 20.48 1.34 -2.40
N ASN A 101 19.57 0.91 -1.50
CA ASN A 101 19.34 1.55 -0.21
C ASN A 101 18.98 3.03 -0.34
N THR A 102 18.13 3.37 -1.29
CA THR A 102 17.70 4.75 -1.56
C THR A 102 16.18 4.86 -1.59
N ILE A 103 15.69 6.10 -1.55
CA ILE A 103 14.30 6.48 -1.83
C ILE A 103 14.26 7.40 -3.02
N SER A 104 13.14 7.42 -3.73
CA SER A 104 12.93 8.30 -4.88
C SER A 104 11.64 9.09 -4.73
N LEU A 105 11.69 10.36 -5.13
CA LEU A 105 10.58 11.31 -5.10
C LEU A 105 10.24 11.76 -6.52
N PHE A 106 8.96 11.67 -6.85
CA PHE A 106 8.41 12.14 -8.12
C PHE A 106 7.34 13.20 -7.89
N THR A 107 7.21 14.11 -8.84
CA THR A 107 6.05 14.98 -8.97
C THR A 107 5.05 14.39 -9.97
N ILE A 108 3.76 14.60 -9.70
CA ILE A 108 2.63 14.17 -10.52
C ILE A 108 2.05 15.38 -11.21
N ASP A 109 1.89 15.32 -12.54
CA ASP A 109 1.18 16.33 -13.32
C ASP A 109 -0.35 16.15 -13.16
N PRO A 110 -1.08 17.08 -12.53
CA PRO A 110 -2.52 16.94 -12.33
C PRO A 110 -3.35 16.83 -13.61
N GLU A 111 -2.84 17.35 -14.73
CA GLU A 111 -3.53 17.26 -16.03
C GLU A 111 -3.30 15.91 -16.71
N ARG A 112 -2.20 15.25 -16.39
CA ARG A 112 -1.78 13.95 -16.93
C ARG A 112 -1.07 13.13 -15.85
N PRO A 113 -1.78 12.65 -14.83
CA PRO A 113 -1.15 12.04 -13.65
C PRO A 113 -0.34 10.77 -13.94
N TRP A 114 -0.56 10.11 -15.08
CA TRP A 114 0.31 9.02 -15.54
C TRP A 114 1.68 9.50 -16.10
N ASP A 115 1.90 10.80 -16.22
CA ASP A 115 3.20 11.39 -16.58
C ASP A 115 3.86 11.95 -15.31
N ILE A 116 4.66 11.12 -14.65
CA ILE A 116 5.41 11.50 -13.46
C ILE A 116 6.83 11.91 -13.79
N THR A 117 7.41 12.79 -12.96
CA THR A 117 8.77 13.27 -13.13
C THR A 117 9.59 13.02 -11.86
N LEU A 118 10.70 12.30 -11.98
CA LEU A 118 11.64 12.13 -10.88
C LEU A 118 12.29 13.48 -10.56
N VAL A 119 12.23 13.90 -9.29
CA VAL A 119 12.75 15.20 -8.83
C VAL A 119 13.82 15.07 -7.75
N GLY A 120 13.98 13.89 -7.15
CA GLY A 120 15.01 13.66 -6.15
C GLY A 120 15.17 12.22 -5.74
N THR A 121 16.37 11.89 -5.27
CA THR A 121 16.72 10.64 -4.59
C THR A 121 17.47 10.94 -3.31
N ALA A 122 17.38 10.06 -2.31
CA ALA A 122 18.16 10.17 -1.07
C ALA A 122 18.57 8.77 -0.59
N ASP A 123 19.66 8.68 0.17
CA ASP A 123 20.05 7.46 0.88
C ASP A 123 19.00 7.11 1.93
N SER A 124 18.60 5.84 2.09
CA SER A 124 17.64 5.42 3.13
C SER A 124 18.25 5.40 4.53
N LEU A 125 19.56 5.65 4.66
CA LEU A 125 20.37 5.62 5.89
C LEU A 125 20.39 4.25 6.60
N GLY A 126 19.71 3.27 6.06
CA GLY A 126 19.68 1.89 6.50
C GLY A 126 19.85 0.96 5.32
N GLU A 127 19.44 -0.28 5.47
CA GLU A 127 19.56 -1.29 4.43
C GLU A 127 18.22 -1.94 4.11
N PHE A 128 18.02 -2.24 2.82
CA PHE A 128 16.83 -2.89 2.32
C PHE A 128 15.54 -2.14 2.69
N PRO A 129 15.34 -0.89 2.19
CA PRO A 129 14.09 -0.16 2.43
C PRO A 129 12.91 -0.90 1.80
N VAL A 130 11.80 -1.02 2.56
CA VAL A 130 10.64 -1.85 2.18
C VAL A 130 9.33 -1.07 2.09
N SER A 131 9.21 0.03 2.83
CA SER A 131 7.97 0.82 2.91
C SER A 131 8.28 2.27 3.19
N ILE A 132 7.45 3.18 2.68
CA ILE A 132 7.62 4.63 2.84
C ILE A 132 6.26 5.31 2.94
N ASP A 133 6.13 6.31 3.82
CA ASP A 133 4.96 7.17 3.84
C ASP A 133 5.33 8.64 3.98
N TYR A 134 4.43 9.52 3.58
CA TYR A 134 4.62 10.97 3.58
C TYR A 134 3.49 11.67 4.30
N SER A 135 3.85 12.61 5.17
CA SER A 135 2.92 13.54 5.82
C SER A 135 2.94 14.91 5.14
N PRO A 136 1.88 15.29 4.41
CA PRO A 136 1.75 16.64 3.86
C PRO A 136 1.75 17.73 4.94
N LYS A 137 1.11 17.47 6.08
CA LYS A 137 1.05 18.40 7.23
C LYS A 137 2.44 18.75 7.77
N LEU A 138 3.32 17.76 7.86
CA LEU A 138 4.67 17.93 8.40
C LEU A 138 5.69 18.19 7.28
N ARG A 139 5.31 17.95 6.02
CA ARG A 139 6.20 17.88 4.86
C ARG A 139 7.37 16.92 5.07
N LYS A 140 7.06 15.74 5.65
CA LYS A 140 8.05 14.72 5.98
C LYS A 140 7.72 13.38 5.37
N ALA A 141 8.72 12.77 4.74
CA ALA A 141 8.69 11.37 4.31
C ALA A 141 9.51 10.52 5.27
N CYS A 142 8.99 9.37 5.68
CA CYS A 142 9.72 8.40 6.51
C CYS A 142 9.79 7.05 5.82
N VAL A 143 10.96 6.45 5.78
CA VAL A 143 11.25 5.16 5.16
C VAL A 143 11.61 4.12 6.23
N LEU A 144 11.11 2.90 6.05
CA LEU A 144 11.36 1.73 6.88
C LEU A 144 12.40 0.83 6.19
N ASN A 145 13.52 0.58 6.87
CA ASN A 145 14.59 -0.29 6.42
C ASN A 145 14.52 -1.64 7.15
N GLY A 146 14.52 -2.73 6.40
CA GLY A 146 14.33 -4.09 6.91
C GLY A 146 15.57 -4.98 6.87
N GLY A 147 16.71 -4.48 6.40
CA GLY A 147 17.96 -5.21 6.26
C GLY A 147 18.77 -5.32 7.56
N ALA A 148 20.07 -5.60 7.43
CA ALA A 148 20.99 -5.74 8.56
C ALA A 148 21.15 -4.43 9.35
N VAL A 149 21.00 -3.29 8.67
CA VAL A 149 20.87 -1.96 9.29
C VAL A 149 19.39 -1.56 9.23
N GLY A 150 18.60 -2.09 10.17
CA GLY A 150 17.16 -1.89 10.27
C GLY A 150 16.77 -0.70 11.14
N GLY A 151 15.70 0.00 10.74
CA GLY A 151 15.19 1.18 11.44
C GLY A 151 14.48 2.14 10.50
N ILE A 152 14.21 3.36 10.96
CA ILE A 152 13.59 4.39 10.14
C ILE A 152 14.50 5.60 9.90
N ALA A 153 14.40 6.18 8.72
CA ALA A 153 14.95 7.48 8.39
C ALA A 153 13.83 8.40 7.90
N CYS A 154 13.90 9.68 8.22
CA CYS A 154 12.92 10.65 7.78
C CYS A 154 13.58 11.84 7.09
N TYR A 155 12.85 12.46 6.18
CA TYR A 155 13.29 13.54 5.32
C TYR A 155 12.26 14.65 5.31
N HIS A 156 12.71 15.89 5.46
CA HIS A 156 11.87 17.04 5.16
C HIS A 156 11.90 17.30 3.65
N VAL A 157 10.73 17.49 3.05
CA VAL A 157 10.59 17.84 1.64
C VAL A 157 10.59 19.35 1.48
N GLY A 158 11.64 19.90 0.88
CA GLY A 158 11.80 21.31 0.60
C GLY A 158 10.76 21.85 -0.40
N GLU A 159 10.74 23.18 -0.60
CA GLU A 159 9.78 23.82 -1.53
C GLU A 159 10.04 23.47 -2.99
N SER A 160 11.30 23.21 -3.34
CA SER A 160 11.71 22.76 -4.68
C SER A 160 11.88 21.22 -4.75
N TYR A 161 11.27 20.50 -3.79
CA TYR A 161 11.26 19.04 -3.69
C TYR A 161 12.58 18.37 -3.30
N GLU A 162 13.56 19.13 -2.75
CA GLU A 162 14.77 18.55 -2.20
C GLU A 162 14.47 17.73 -0.93
N LEU A 163 15.13 16.60 -0.81
CA LEU A 163 15.04 15.71 0.35
C LEU A 163 16.16 16.06 1.35
N HIS A 164 15.81 16.69 2.45
CA HIS A 164 16.74 17.01 3.54
C HIS A 164 16.53 16.04 4.69
N GLN A 165 17.59 15.35 5.12
CA GLN A 165 17.53 14.45 6.28
C GLN A 165 16.92 15.17 7.49
N ASP A 166 15.90 14.57 8.11
CA ASP A 166 15.18 15.08 9.27
C ASP A 166 15.54 14.31 10.55
N GLY A 167 16.57 14.79 11.20
CA GLY A 167 17.14 14.12 12.38
C GLY A 167 18.03 12.92 12.05
N PRO A 168 18.52 12.19 13.06
CA PRO A 168 19.36 11.02 12.87
C PRO A 168 18.56 9.82 12.38
N PHE A 169 19.24 8.81 11.83
CA PHE A 169 18.67 7.47 11.66
C PHE A 169 18.21 6.92 13.01
N ARG A 170 17.04 6.29 13.06
CA ARG A 170 16.44 5.71 14.26
C ARG A 170 16.48 4.19 14.13
N PRO A 171 17.52 3.52 14.66
CA PRO A 171 17.63 2.06 14.60
C PRO A 171 16.51 1.42 15.40
N PHE A 172 16.19 0.17 15.08
CA PHE A 172 15.29 -0.59 15.94
C PHE A 172 15.88 -0.76 17.34
N PRO A 173 15.03 -0.79 18.39
CA PRO A 173 15.48 -1.02 19.77
C PRO A 173 16.30 -2.30 19.91
N ALA A 174 17.27 -2.27 20.80
CA ALA A 174 18.13 -3.42 21.08
C ALA A 174 17.27 -4.64 21.49
N GLY A 175 17.49 -5.77 20.82
CA GLY A 175 16.72 -7.00 21.03
C GLY A 175 15.51 -7.16 20.13
N LEU A 176 15.10 -6.10 19.41
CA LEU A 176 14.18 -6.20 18.28
C LEU A 176 15.00 -6.40 17.00
N ARG A 177 15.11 -7.65 16.62
CA ARG A 177 15.41 -8.16 15.28
C ARG A 177 16.63 -7.60 14.53
N ASN A 178 17.66 -8.40 14.50
CA ASN A 178 18.68 -8.31 13.47
C ASN A 178 18.23 -9.18 12.27
N ASN A 179 17.88 -8.56 11.16
CA ASN A 179 17.67 -9.26 9.90
C ASN A 179 18.96 -9.26 9.07
N THR A 180 18.92 -9.71 7.83
CA THR A 180 20.03 -9.74 6.89
C THR A 180 19.77 -8.81 5.70
N THR A 181 20.79 -8.54 4.89
CA THR A 181 20.63 -7.88 3.61
C THR A 181 21.07 -8.83 2.50
N PRO A 182 20.17 -9.31 1.64
CA PRO A 182 18.72 -9.07 1.59
C PRO A 182 17.97 -9.54 2.84
N MET A 183 16.81 -8.92 3.11
CA MET A 183 15.93 -9.29 4.21
C MET A 183 15.43 -10.72 4.07
N GLN A 184 15.37 -11.46 5.16
CA GLN A 184 14.76 -12.79 5.24
C GLN A 184 13.40 -12.68 5.91
N GLY A 185 12.42 -13.42 5.40
CA GLY A 185 11.06 -13.43 5.94
C GLY A 185 10.19 -14.56 5.43
N PRO A 186 8.87 -14.51 5.73
CA PRO A 186 8.14 -13.49 6.49
C PRO A 186 8.46 -13.38 7.97
N PRO A 187 8.73 -14.47 8.74
CA PRO A 187 9.03 -14.32 10.17
C PRO A 187 10.21 -13.37 10.43
N ASN A 188 10.10 -12.57 11.48
CA ASN A 188 11.14 -11.65 11.89
C ASN A 188 11.51 -10.55 10.85
N SER A 189 10.64 -10.20 9.93
CA SER A 189 10.86 -9.13 8.95
C SER A 189 9.99 -7.92 9.22
N THR A 190 10.39 -6.76 8.70
CA THR A 190 9.57 -5.54 8.68
C THR A 190 8.47 -5.63 7.63
N ALA A 191 7.39 -4.86 7.79
CA ALA A 191 6.29 -4.89 6.84
C ALA A 191 5.85 -3.52 6.34
N GLN A 192 5.46 -2.60 7.19
CA GLN A 192 4.86 -1.34 6.74
C GLN A 192 5.24 -0.19 7.66
N ILE A 193 5.37 1.02 7.09
CA ILE A 193 5.42 2.28 7.81
C ILE A 193 4.27 3.18 7.35
N SER A 194 3.65 3.90 8.28
CA SER A 194 2.61 4.89 7.96
C SER A 194 2.54 5.97 9.02
N PHE A 195 2.28 7.20 8.62
CA PHE A 195 1.76 8.21 9.54
C PHE A 195 0.33 7.85 9.92
N ASN A 196 -0.04 8.09 11.17
CA ASN A 196 -1.45 8.00 11.53
C ASN A 196 -2.25 9.14 10.86
N PRO A 197 -3.59 9.04 10.75
CA PRO A 197 -4.40 10.07 10.08
C PRO A 197 -4.27 11.48 10.68
N ASN A 198 -4.00 11.61 11.97
CA ASN A 198 -3.73 12.90 12.61
C ASN A 198 -2.35 13.47 12.26
N GLN A 199 -1.47 12.66 11.68
CA GLN A 199 -0.09 12.99 11.34
C GLN A 199 0.70 13.51 12.56
N ASP A 200 0.46 12.89 13.72
CA ASP A 200 1.11 13.20 14.99
C ASP A 200 1.97 12.02 15.52
N ALA A 201 2.05 10.92 14.76
CA ALA A 201 2.99 9.82 14.99
C ALA A 201 3.26 9.02 13.72
N VAL A 202 4.40 8.34 13.72
CA VAL A 202 4.81 7.35 12.71
C VAL A 202 4.67 5.96 13.31
N PHE A 203 3.99 5.06 12.60
CA PHE A 203 3.78 3.67 12.99
C PHE A 203 4.53 2.74 12.06
N ALA A 204 5.16 1.70 12.59
CA ALA A 204 5.77 0.65 11.77
C ALA A 204 5.46 -0.73 12.34
N SER A 205 5.07 -1.67 11.48
CA SER A 205 4.83 -3.06 11.85
C SER A 205 6.08 -3.93 11.60
N ILE A 206 6.35 -4.80 12.57
CA ILE A 206 7.42 -5.80 12.50
C ILE A 206 6.81 -7.15 12.81
N LYS A 207 6.91 -8.08 11.88
CA LYS A 207 6.42 -9.45 12.04
C LYS A 207 7.14 -10.18 13.15
N GLY A 208 6.41 -10.94 13.94
CA GLY A 208 6.93 -11.90 14.88
C GLY A 208 7.32 -13.22 14.21
N ASP A 209 7.35 -14.27 14.99
CA ASP A 209 7.62 -15.61 14.50
C ASP A 209 6.66 -16.60 15.16
N HIS A 210 5.59 -16.93 14.44
CA HIS A 210 4.57 -17.87 14.88
C HIS A 210 5.09 -19.33 14.90
N THR A 211 6.22 -19.60 14.23
CA THR A 211 6.84 -20.94 14.18
C THR A 211 7.84 -21.18 15.30
N ALA A 212 8.29 -20.13 15.98
CA ALA A 212 9.19 -20.21 17.11
C ALA A 212 8.51 -20.86 18.34
N SER A 213 9.30 -21.46 19.22
CA SER A 213 8.81 -22.03 20.48
C SER A 213 9.66 -21.53 21.67
N PRO A 214 9.16 -20.62 22.52
CA PRO A 214 7.82 -19.99 22.44
C PRO A 214 7.67 -19.09 21.21
N GLN A 215 6.43 -18.84 20.79
CA GLN A 215 6.15 -17.88 19.72
C GLN A 215 6.71 -16.50 20.08
N LEU A 216 7.25 -15.82 19.07
CA LEU A 216 7.70 -14.44 19.21
C LEU A 216 6.60 -13.51 18.68
N PRO A 217 6.10 -12.57 19.50
CA PRO A 217 5.04 -11.67 19.07
C PRO A 217 5.51 -10.71 17.97
N GLY A 218 4.59 -10.26 17.16
CA GLY A 218 4.75 -9.09 16.32
C GLY A 218 4.89 -7.81 17.16
N ASN A 219 5.26 -6.73 16.52
CA ASN A 219 5.42 -5.45 17.20
C ASN A 219 4.93 -4.30 16.32
N MET A 220 4.17 -3.39 16.92
CA MET A 220 3.91 -2.07 16.36
C MET A 220 4.86 -1.08 17.03
N LEU A 221 5.76 -0.49 16.26
CA LEU A 221 6.65 0.56 16.74
C LEU A 221 6.05 1.93 16.45
N ILE A 222 6.03 2.82 17.44
CA ILE A 222 5.38 4.12 17.33
C ILE A 222 6.37 5.22 17.73
N TRP A 223 6.62 6.17 16.82
CA TRP A 223 7.42 7.37 17.07
C TRP A 223 6.50 8.59 17.10
N PRO A 224 6.18 9.13 18.28
CA PRO A 224 5.39 10.36 18.39
C PRO A 224 6.07 11.55 17.72
N VAL A 225 5.27 12.45 17.17
CA VAL A 225 5.68 13.76 16.68
C VAL A 225 5.46 14.76 17.81
N ASP A 226 6.46 15.60 18.09
CA ASP A 226 6.34 16.63 19.12
C ASP A 226 5.61 17.90 18.61
N GLU A 227 5.40 18.87 19.50
CA GLU A 227 4.70 20.12 19.20
C GLU A 227 5.43 20.99 18.13
N MET A 228 6.71 20.75 17.89
CA MET A 228 7.51 21.40 16.85
C MET A 228 7.47 20.63 15.52
N GLY A 229 6.72 19.55 15.44
CA GLY A 229 6.64 18.68 14.27
C GLY A 229 7.86 17.78 14.09
N MET A 230 8.68 17.60 15.14
CA MET A 230 9.84 16.70 15.09
C MET A 230 9.46 15.30 15.53
N ILE A 231 9.86 14.31 14.73
CA ILE A 231 9.73 12.91 15.09
C ILE A 231 10.80 12.62 16.15
N ARG A 232 10.38 12.15 17.32
CA ARG A 232 11.29 11.93 18.47
C ARG A 232 12.45 11.04 18.07
N SER A 233 13.65 11.52 18.31
CA SER A 233 14.91 10.83 18.00
C SER A 233 15.69 10.39 19.23
N GLU A 234 15.39 10.98 20.40
CA GLU A 234 16.17 10.81 21.63
C GLU A 234 15.67 9.69 22.54
N SER A 235 14.53 9.10 22.19
CA SER A 235 13.95 7.96 22.91
C SER A 235 13.66 6.82 21.97
N ASP A 236 13.74 5.58 22.49
CA ASP A 236 13.20 4.42 21.79
C ASP A 236 11.73 4.64 21.42
N PRO A 237 11.26 4.04 20.33
CA PRO A 237 9.84 4.06 19.99
C PRO A 237 9.01 3.42 21.11
N ILE A 238 7.74 3.80 21.18
CA ILE A 238 6.78 3.02 21.95
C ILE A 238 6.65 1.67 21.27
N ILE A 239 6.82 0.59 22.05
CA ILE A 239 6.67 -0.77 21.53
C ILE A 239 5.29 -1.26 21.94
N GLY A 240 4.42 -1.38 20.95
CA GLY A 240 3.10 -1.96 21.11
C GLY A 240 3.15 -3.46 20.80
N GLN A 241 2.71 -4.26 21.74
CA GLN A 241 2.50 -5.70 21.56
C GLN A 241 1.11 -6.05 22.04
N VAL A 242 0.45 -6.94 21.31
CA VAL A 242 -0.82 -7.52 21.70
C VAL A 242 -0.63 -9.03 21.80
N ASP A 243 -1.00 -9.61 22.93
CA ASP A 243 -0.94 -11.05 23.12
C ASP A 243 -1.82 -11.76 22.09
N GLY A 244 -1.25 -12.77 21.41
CA GLY A 244 -1.97 -13.54 20.40
C GLY A 244 -1.88 -12.99 18.97
N ILE A 245 -1.12 -11.91 18.76
CA ILE A 245 -0.81 -11.40 17.42
C ILE A 245 0.66 -11.65 17.11
N PRO A 246 1.00 -12.79 16.47
CA PRO A 246 2.40 -13.15 16.26
C PRO A 246 3.03 -12.58 14.99
N MET A 247 2.24 -12.11 14.01
CA MET A 247 2.78 -11.69 12.72
C MET A 247 2.17 -10.38 12.22
N ASP A 248 2.40 -9.28 12.94
CA ASP A 248 1.99 -7.93 12.52
C ASP A 248 2.48 -7.63 11.10
N TYR A 249 1.63 -7.86 10.07
CA TYR A 249 2.00 -7.63 8.69
C TYR A 249 1.55 -6.23 8.24
N ALA A 250 0.67 -6.13 7.28
CA ALA A 250 0.15 -4.88 6.77
C ALA A 250 -1.01 -4.34 7.62
N PHE A 251 -1.22 -3.04 7.56
CA PHE A 251 -2.34 -2.41 8.24
C PHE A 251 -2.95 -1.26 7.43
N THR A 252 -4.23 -1.04 7.63
CA THR A 252 -4.98 0.07 7.02
C THR A 252 -5.70 0.86 8.10
N TRP A 253 -5.50 2.17 8.14
CA TRP A 253 -6.24 3.07 9.03
C TRP A 253 -7.72 3.11 8.64
N ILE A 254 -8.60 2.91 9.62
CA ILE A 254 -10.06 2.97 9.46
C ILE A 254 -10.69 4.14 10.23
N SER A 255 -9.91 4.75 11.11
CA SER A 255 -10.22 6.03 11.76
C SER A 255 -8.93 6.67 12.29
N PRO A 256 -8.96 7.90 12.83
CA PRO A 256 -7.78 8.51 13.44
C PRO A 256 -7.12 7.72 14.56
N SER A 257 -7.85 6.83 15.20
CA SER A 257 -7.37 6.04 16.35
C SER A 257 -7.57 4.53 16.20
N ARG A 258 -8.00 4.05 15.04
CA ARG A 258 -8.23 2.62 14.79
C ARG A 258 -7.61 2.19 13.46
N LEU A 259 -7.06 1.00 13.45
CA LEU A 259 -6.57 0.37 12.22
C LEU A 259 -6.99 -1.11 12.15
N PHE A 260 -7.04 -1.60 10.92
CA PHE A 260 -7.16 -3.01 10.61
C PHE A 260 -5.76 -3.56 10.32
N LEU A 261 -5.29 -4.50 11.15
CA LEU A 261 -4.01 -5.19 11.02
C LEU A 261 -4.24 -6.59 10.46
N ILE A 262 -3.42 -7.00 9.50
CA ILE A 262 -3.38 -8.36 8.99
C ILE A 262 -2.35 -9.18 9.76
N ASP A 263 -2.75 -10.39 10.14
CA ASP A 263 -1.85 -11.41 10.66
C ASP A 263 -2.03 -12.73 9.88
N PRO A 264 -1.03 -13.12 9.08
CA PRO A 264 -1.11 -14.34 8.26
C PRO A 264 -1.31 -15.63 9.05
N SER A 265 -1.11 -15.63 10.36
CA SER A 265 -1.27 -16.83 11.19
C SER A 265 -2.73 -17.17 11.54
N TYR A 266 -3.66 -16.18 11.47
CA TYR A 266 -5.07 -16.42 11.82
C TYR A 266 -6.08 -15.57 11.02
N GLY A 267 -5.66 -14.42 10.47
CA GLY A 267 -6.51 -13.49 9.73
C GLY A 267 -6.15 -12.04 9.99
N GLY A 268 -6.64 -11.43 11.07
CA GLY A 268 -6.31 -10.05 11.39
C GLY A 268 -6.94 -9.56 12.68
N SER A 269 -6.70 -8.29 13.00
CA SER A 269 -7.24 -7.65 14.20
C SER A 269 -7.65 -6.20 13.91
N ILE A 270 -8.69 -5.74 14.59
CA ILE A 270 -8.97 -4.31 14.69
C ILE A 270 -8.30 -3.82 15.98
N LEU A 271 -7.35 -2.91 15.83
CA LEU A 271 -6.62 -2.30 16.93
C LEU A 271 -7.07 -0.86 17.12
N SER A 272 -7.22 -0.44 18.38
CA SER A 272 -7.42 0.95 18.77
C SER A 272 -6.24 1.47 19.57
N PHE A 273 -6.01 2.78 19.46
CA PHE A 273 -4.91 3.48 20.09
C PHE A 273 -5.44 4.58 20.99
N GLY A 274 -4.90 4.65 22.20
CA GLY A 274 -5.11 5.78 23.10
C GLY A 274 -4.55 7.08 22.52
N PRO A 275 -4.84 8.22 23.19
CA PRO A 275 -4.35 9.52 22.72
C PRO A 275 -2.84 9.66 22.80
N ALA A 276 -2.30 10.61 22.02
CA ALA A 276 -0.93 11.05 22.18
C ALA A 276 -0.64 11.51 23.62
N PRO A 277 0.58 11.37 24.12
CA PRO A 277 1.74 10.79 23.47
C PRO A 277 1.92 9.29 23.72
N ASP A 278 1.04 8.64 24.46
CA ASP A 278 1.25 7.29 24.98
C ASP A 278 0.79 6.19 24.02
N TYR A 279 -0.16 6.47 23.13
CA TYR A 279 -0.69 5.55 22.11
C TYR A 279 -0.89 4.12 22.62
N GLN A 280 -1.55 3.95 23.78
CA GLN A 280 -1.81 2.63 24.35
C GLN A 280 -2.61 1.80 23.36
N ILE A 281 -2.08 0.63 23.01
CA ILE A 281 -2.70 -0.28 22.05
C ILE A 281 -3.69 -1.19 22.75
N ARG A 282 -4.85 -1.39 22.11
CA ARG A 282 -5.86 -2.36 22.53
C ARG A 282 -6.39 -3.09 21.30
N GLU A 283 -6.54 -4.40 21.38
CA GLU A 283 -7.30 -5.16 20.42
C GLU A 283 -8.80 -5.04 20.71
N ASP A 284 -9.54 -4.50 19.74
CA ASP A 284 -11.00 -4.40 19.82
C ASP A 284 -11.66 -5.69 19.33
N ASN A 285 -11.16 -6.25 18.22
CA ASN A 285 -11.67 -7.46 17.61
C ASN A 285 -10.51 -8.35 17.12
N HIS A 286 -10.57 -9.64 17.46
CA HIS A 286 -9.72 -10.68 16.92
C HIS A 286 -10.48 -11.42 15.81
N LEU A 287 -9.97 -11.35 14.57
CA LEU A 287 -10.69 -11.77 13.37
C LEU A 287 -10.11 -13.07 12.84
N TYR A 288 -10.70 -14.17 13.27
CA TYR A 288 -10.30 -15.48 12.79
C TYR A 288 -10.98 -15.80 11.46
N VAL A 289 -10.19 -15.96 10.39
CA VAL A 289 -10.66 -16.33 9.05
C VAL A 289 -10.12 -17.70 8.65
N PRO A 290 -10.88 -18.77 8.91
CA PRO A 290 -10.38 -20.16 8.75
C PRO A 290 -10.02 -20.53 7.31
N ALA A 291 -10.62 -19.84 6.32
CA ALA A 291 -10.41 -20.12 4.91
C ALA A 291 -9.15 -19.42 4.34
N GLN A 292 -8.54 -18.50 5.10
CA GLN A 292 -7.31 -17.84 4.68
C GLN A 292 -6.13 -18.83 4.73
N ASN A 293 -5.19 -18.65 3.82
CA ASN A 293 -3.97 -19.45 3.76
C ASN A 293 -2.74 -18.63 4.17
N PHE A 294 -2.57 -17.45 3.57
CA PHE A 294 -1.50 -16.52 3.93
C PHE A 294 -1.87 -15.08 3.55
N SER A 295 -2.82 -14.50 4.29
CA SER A 295 -3.25 -13.12 4.06
C SER A 295 -2.21 -12.13 4.55
N CYS A 296 -1.84 -11.16 3.69
CA CYS A 296 -0.74 -10.24 3.94
C CYS A 296 -1.12 -8.77 3.78
N TRP A 297 -2.01 -8.42 2.86
CA TRP A 297 -2.33 -7.03 2.55
C TRP A 297 -3.77 -6.69 2.93
N SER A 298 -3.97 -5.42 3.24
CA SER A 298 -5.27 -4.89 3.63
C SER A 298 -5.66 -3.68 2.79
N ALA A 299 -6.97 -3.55 2.60
CA ALA A 299 -7.58 -2.33 2.09
C ALA A 299 -8.91 -2.06 2.80
N TRP A 300 -9.43 -0.87 2.66
CA TRP A 300 -10.68 -0.44 3.27
C TRP A 300 -11.49 0.42 2.31
N GLU A 301 -12.79 0.12 2.20
CA GLU A 301 -13.74 0.93 1.44
C GLU A 301 -14.75 1.54 2.40
N PRO A 302 -14.59 2.83 2.73
CA PRO A 302 -15.41 3.50 3.74
C PRO A 302 -16.88 3.63 3.35
N SER A 303 -17.19 3.71 2.06
CA SER A 303 -18.57 3.88 1.61
C SER A 303 -19.44 2.64 1.86
N SER A 304 -18.86 1.46 1.79
CA SER A 304 -19.51 0.18 2.08
C SER A 304 -19.19 -0.35 3.47
N LYS A 305 -18.35 0.34 4.25
CA LYS A 305 -17.83 -0.10 5.55
C LYS A 305 -17.25 -1.52 5.48
N THR A 306 -16.42 -1.75 4.46
CA THR A 306 -15.86 -3.07 4.20
C THR A 306 -14.34 -3.06 4.30
N LEU A 307 -13.82 -3.98 5.11
CA LEU A 307 -12.40 -4.32 5.17
C LEU A 307 -12.13 -5.45 4.18
N TYR A 308 -11.03 -5.34 3.47
CA TYR A 308 -10.55 -6.35 2.54
C TYR A 308 -9.25 -6.94 3.05
N MET A 309 -9.21 -8.26 3.12
CA MET A 309 -8.03 -9.04 3.50
C MET A 309 -7.59 -9.84 2.28
N VAL A 310 -6.39 -9.56 1.79
CA VAL A 310 -5.88 -10.09 0.53
C VAL A 310 -4.91 -11.22 0.81
N ASP A 311 -5.18 -12.39 0.25
CA ASP A 311 -4.42 -13.60 0.48
C ASP A 311 -3.42 -13.88 -0.65
N ALA A 312 -2.15 -14.09 -0.27
CA ALA A 312 -1.06 -14.37 -1.21
C ALA A 312 -1.05 -15.82 -1.71
N MET A 313 -1.62 -16.74 -0.96
CA MET A 313 -1.52 -18.18 -1.18
C MET A 313 -2.87 -18.86 -1.44
N SER A 314 -3.93 -18.08 -1.61
CA SER A 314 -5.23 -18.55 -2.04
C SER A 314 -5.85 -17.62 -3.08
N PRO A 315 -6.77 -18.13 -3.92
CA PRO A 315 -7.41 -17.32 -4.94
C PRO A 315 -8.59 -16.51 -4.38
N TYR A 316 -8.44 -15.94 -3.18
CA TYR A 316 -9.54 -15.22 -2.52
C TYR A 316 -9.09 -13.91 -1.90
N ILE A 317 -9.97 -12.91 -1.99
CA ILE A 317 -9.95 -11.72 -1.16
C ILE A 317 -11.13 -11.85 -0.20
N PHE A 318 -10.88 -11.80 1.09
CA PHE A 318 -11.90 -11.91 2.11
C PHE A 318 -12.44 -10.53 2.48
N THR A 319 -13.76 -10.44 2.64
CA THR A 319 -14.42 -9.19 3.03
C THR A 319 -14.98 -9.30 4.44
N LEU A 320 -14.73 -8.29 5.26
CA LEU A 320 -15.18 -8.23 6.64
C LEU A 320 -15.88 -6.88 6.92
N ASP A 321 -16.70 -6.89 7.95
CA ASP A 321 -17.34 -5.66 8.43
C ASP A 321 -16.37 -4.81 9.25
N GLU A 322 -16.28 -3.49 8.98
CA GLU A 322 -15.32 -2.61 9.66
C GLU A 322 -15.61 -2.40 11.15
N GLU A 323 -16.87 -2.58 11.57
CA GLU A 323 -17.29 -2.30 12.94
C GLU A 323 -17.22 -3.55 13.82
N THR A 324 -17.71 -4.67 13.30
CA THR A 324 -17.78 -5.95 14.02
C THR A 324 -16.63 -6.87 13.73
N GLY A 325 -15.95 -6.71 12.59
CA GLY A 325 -14.95 -7.64 12.08
C GLY A 325 -15.55 -8.96 11.57
N GLU A 326 -16.86 -9.09 11.49
CA GLU A 326 -17.50 -10.30 11.01
C GLU A 326 -17.21 -10.52 9.53
N TYR A 327 -16.91 -11.77 9.19
CA TYR A 327 -16.76 -12.21 7.80
C TYR A 327 -18.06 -11.99 7.02
N LYS A 328 -17.95 -11.32 5.85
CA LYS A 328 -19.09 -11.04 4.97
C LYS A 328 -19.16 -11.99 3.79
N ASP A 329 -18.07 -12.04 3.00
CA ASP A 329 -18.03 -12.73 1.72
C ASP A 329 -16.59 -12.92 1.26
N GLU A 330 -16.40 -13.60 0.13
CA GLU A 330 -15.11 -13.75 -0.54
C GLU A 330 -15.21 -13.40 -2.03
N ILE A 331 -14.18 -12.78 -2.57
CA ILE A 331 -14.07 -12.47 -3.99
C ILE A 331 -13.08 -13.46 -4.61
N TYR A 332 -13.54 -14.23 -5.60
CA TYR A 332 -12.66 -15.13 -6.34
C TYR A 332 -11.73 -14.36 -7.27
N VAL A 333 -10.46 -14.74 -7.24
CA VAL A 333 -9.38 -14.16 -8.04
C VAL A 333 -8.99 -15.13 -9.14
N ASP A 334 -9.21 -14.74 -10.39
CA ASP A 334 -8.81 -15.51 -11.57
C ASP A 334 -7.52 -14.91 -12.16
N ILE A 335 -6.39 -15.56 -11.91
CA ILE A 335 -5.07 -15.13 -12.38
C ILE A 335 -4.53 -16.14 -13.37
N PRO A 336 -4.08 -15.74 -14.58
CA PRO A 336 -3.40 -16.61 -15.50
C PRO A 336 -2.11 -17.18 -14.89
N VAL A 337 -2.00 -18.51 -14.84
CA VAL A 337 -0.85 -19.21 -14.24
C VAL A 337 -0.08 -19.92 -15.32
N ASP A 338 1.17 -19.55 -15.54
CA ASP A 338 2.10 -20.21 -16.47
C ASP A 338 2.89 -21.36 -15.84
N GLY A 339 2.72 -21.58 -14.54
CA GLY A 339 3.31 -22.71 -13.81
C GLY A 339 4.72 -22.46 -13.25
N GLN A 340 5.20 -21.22 -13.22
CA GLN A 340 6.55 -20.91 -12.75
C GLN A 340 6.62 -20.43 -11.28
N TYR A 341 5.49 -20.19 -10.61
CA TYR A 341 5.48 -19.61 -9.27
C TYR A 341 5.29 -20.63 -8.16
N ALA A 342 5.92 -20.38 -7.02
CA ALA A 342 6.27 -21.35 -6.00
C ALA A 342 5.09 -21.90 -5.18
N PHE A 343 3.93 -21.28 -5.24
CA PHE A 343 2.81 -21.68 -4.40
C PHE A 343 1.85 -22.70 -5.05
N GLY A 344 2.21 -23.21 -6.24
CA GLY A 344 1.36 -24.13 -6.99
C GLY A 344 0.37 -23.42 -7.91
N LYS A 345 -0.18 -24.17 -8.87
CA LYS A 345 -1.00 -23.59 -9.94
C LYS A 345 -2.32 -22.98 -9.49
N ASP A 346 -2.79 -23.36 -8.33
CA ASP A 346 -4.13 -23.04 -7.84
C ASP A 346 -4.11 -22.10 -6.62
N GLU A 347 -2.92 -21.56 -6.24
CA GLU A 347 -2.70 -20.85 -4.97
C GLU A 347 -2.04 -19.48 -5.18
N LEU A 348 -2.16 -18.88 -6.36
CA LEU A 348 -1.61 -17.56 -6.64
C LEU A 348 -2.66 -16.49 -6.36
N GLY A 349 -2.45 -15.80 -5.26
CA GLY A 349 -3.22 -14.63 -4.88
C GLY A 349 -2.65 -13.32 -5.42
N ILE A 350 -3.03 -12.25 -4.79
CA ILE A 350 -2.63 -10.88 -5.10
C ILE A 350 -1.57 -10.43 -4.09
N LEU A 351 -0.63 -9.61 -4.55
CA LEU A 351 0.47 -9.05 -3.79
C LEU A 351 0.35 -7.53 -3.70
N ASP A 352 -0.49 -7.00 -2.88
CA ASP A 352 -0.81 -5.59 -2.74
C ASP A 352 -2.00 -5.12 -3.60
N VAL A 353 -2.77 -4.20 -3.04
CA VAL A 353 -4.01 -3.66 -3.64
C VAL A 353 -4.21 -2.19 -3.33
N ASP A 354 -4.98 -1.52 -4.19
CA ASP A 354 -5.56 -0.21 -3.90
C ASP A 354 -7.00 -0.11 -4.41
N ILE A 355 -7.80 0.76 -3.79
CA ILE A 355 -9.21 0.95 -4.12
C ILE A 355 -9.42 2.39 -4.59
N VAL A 356 -10.09 2.54 -5.72
CA VAL A 356 -10.51 3.84 -6.25
C VAL A 356 -11.83 3.74 -7.00
N ASP A 357 -12.78 4.66 -6.71
CA ASP A 357 -14.09 4.75 -7.36
C ASP A 357 -14.92 3.45 -7.34
N GLY A 358 -14.80 2.64 -6.28
CA GLY A 358 -15.51 1.37 -6.14
C GLY A 358 -14.92 0.22 -6.95
N TYR A 359 -13.70 0.38 -7.46
CA TYR A 359 -12.90 -0.68 -8.08
C TYR A 359 -11.65 -0.95 -7.24
N MET A 360 -11.30 -2.22 -7.13
CA MET A 360 -10.03 -2.64 -6.54
C MET A 360 -9.09 -3.11 -7.65
N TYR A 361 -7.84 -2.72 -7.53
CA TYR A 361 -6.75 -3.10 -8.41
C TYR A 361 -5.70 -3.84 -7.60
N GLY A 362 -5.17 -4.93 -8.12
CA GLY A 362 -4.18 -5.74 -7.40
C GLY A 362 -2.90 -5.97 -8.21
N CYS A 363 -1.76 -6.08 -7.53
CA CYS A 363 -0.54 -6.61 -8.12
C CYS A 363 -0.59 -8.13 -8.14
N SER A 364 -0.36 -8.75 -9.30
CA SER A 364 -0.20 -10.20 -9.40
C SER A 364 1.27 -10.57 -9.62
N GLY A 365 1.77 -11.52 -8.83
CA GLY A 365 3.12 -12.08 -9.02
C GLY A 365 3.33 -12.74 -10.40
N THR A 366 2.28 -12.96 -11.17
CA THR A 366 2.36 -13.44 -12.55
C THR A 366 2.55 -12.34 -13.60
N GLY A 367 2.52 -11.07 -13.20
CA GLY A 367 2.82 -9.96 -14.10
C GLY A 367 1.59 -9.27 -14.68
N GLY A 368 0.57 -9.05 -13.87
CA GLY A 368 -0.61 -8.33 -14.32
C GLY A 368 -1.42 -7.70 -13.20
N ILE A 369 -2.52 -7.08 -13.57
CA ILE A 369 -3.42 -6.36 -12.66
C ILE A 369 -4.82 -6.96 -12.79
N PRO A 370 -5.27 -7.82 -11.86
CA PRO A 370 -6.68 -8.14 -11.71
C PRO A 370 -7.46 -6.92 -11.22
N ILE A 371 -8.64 -6.72 -11.78
CA ILE A 371 -9.51 -5.58 -11.50
C ILE A 371 -10.87 -6.12 -11.04
N PHE A 372 -11.36 -5.59 -9.92
CA PHE A 372 -12.59 -6.03 -9.28
C PHE A 372 -13.59 -4.87 -9.18
N ASP A 373 -14.84 -5.14 -9.53
CA ASP A 373 -15.97 -4.26 -9.23
C ASP A 373 -16.50 -4.60 -7.82
N LEU A 374 -16.28 -3.71 -6.87
CA LEU A 374 -16.65 -3.90 -5.46
C LEU A 374 -18.15 -3.80 -5.20
N LYS A 375 -18.93 -3.32 -6.17
CA LYS A 375 -20.39 -3.32 -6.08
C LYS A 375 -20.95 -4.72 -6.33
N THR A 376 -20.30 -5.50 -7.18
CA THR A 376 -20.72 -6.87 -7.54
C THR A 376 -19.89 -7.95 -6.88
N ASN A 377 -18.78 -7.58 -6.24
CA ASN A 377 -17.77 -8.50 -5.70
C ASN A 377 -17.23 -9.47 -6.76
N GLN A 378 -16.97 -8.96 -7.97
CA GLN A 378 -16.52 -9.80 -9.07
C GLN A 378 -15.28 -9.21 -9.74
N GLN A 379 -14.36 -10.09 -10.14
CA GLN A 379 -13.29 -9.70 -11.06
C GLN A 379 -13.90 -9.44 -12.44
N ILE A 380 -13.58 -8.27 -12.99
CA ILE A 380 -14.12 -7.82 -14.29
C ILE A 380 -13.09 -7.84 -15.41
N GLU A 381 -11.80 -7.79 -15.08
CA GLU A 381 -10.70 -7.77 -16.05
C GLU A 381 -9.41 -8.28 -15.41
N TYR A 382 -8.49 -8.74 -16.24
CA TYR A 382 -7.09 -8.97 -15.92
C TYR A 382 -6.22 -8.31 -16.99
N VAL A 383 -5.42 -7.32 -16.61
CA VAL A 383 -4.51 -6.61 -17.52
C VAL A 383 -3.15 -7.27 -17.47
N ASP A 384 -2.77 -7.96 -18.55
CA ASP A 384 -1.48 -8.63 -18.67
C ASP A 384 -0.38 -7.61 -18.99
N LEU A 385 0.66 -7.56 -18.17
CA LEU A 385 1.84 -6.68 -18.30
C LEU A 385 3.13 -7.45 -18.56
N THR A 386 3.08 -8.76 -18.77
CA THR A 386 4.26 -9.63 -18.95
C THR A 386 5.15 -9.24 -20.14
N SER A 387 4.61 -8.50 -21.11
CA SER A 387 5.38 -7.98 -22.24
C SER A 387 6.34 -6.83 -21.86
N ILE A 388 6.17 -6.21 -20.68
CA ILE A 388 6.96 -5.04 -20.27
C ILE A 388 7.66 -5.22 -18.92
N LEU A 389 7.27 -6.19 -18.11
CA LEU A 389 7.84 -6.42 -16.77
C LEU A 389 7.82 -7.91 -16.37
N ASP A 390 8.59 -8.24 -15.34
CA ASP A 390 8.53 -9.52 -14.66
C ASP A 390 7.68 -9.36 -13.37
N GLY A 391 6.56 -10.05 -13.31
CA GLY A 391 5.57 -9.94 -12.25
C GLY A 391 6.11 -10.19 -10.83
N LYS A 392 7.15 -11.02 -10.71
CA LYS A 392 7.76 -11.31 -9.40
C LYS A 392 8.35 -10.06 -8.71
N PHE A 393 8.58 -8.97 -9.47
CA PHE A 393 9.11 -7.71 -8.94
C PHE A 393 8.04 -6.63 -8.74
N MET A 394 6.76 -6.92 -9.01
CA MET A 394 5.67 -5.99 -8.74
C MET A 394 5.46 -5.84 -7.24
N GLN A 395 5.35 -4.59 -6.76
CA GLN A 395 5.17 -4.26 -5.35
C GLN A 395 4.57 -2.86 -5.17
N GLY A 396 3.76 -2.69 -4.13
CA GLY A 396 3.18 -1.40 -3.76
C GLY A 396 2.17 -0.88 -4.77
N MET A 397 0.88 -0.86 -4.43
CA MET A 397 -0.19 -0.34 -5.28
C MET A 397 -0.75 0.94 -4.67
N THR A 398 -0.87 2.00 -5.48
CA THR A 398 -1.47 3.26 -5.04
C THR A 398 -2.02 4.04 -6.22
N HIS A 399 -2.89 5.02 -5.97
CA HIS A 399 -3.48 5.86 -7.01
C HIS A 399 -3.31 7.36 -6.74
N TRP A 400 -3.60 8.17 -7.75
CA TRP A 400 -3.78 9.61 -7.65
C TRP A 400 -5.16 9.99 -8.24
N PRO A 401 -5.90 10.97 -7.67
CA PRO A 401 -5.53 11.76 -6.51
C PRO A 401 -5.75 11.02 -5.19
N LYS A 402 -4.80 11.13 -4.28
CA LYS A 402 -4.94 10.82 -2.85
C LYS A 402 -4.67 12.10 -2.08
N MET A 403 -5.71 12.73 -1.59
CA MET A 403 -5.59 13.95 -0.83
C MET A 403 -5.13 13.65 0.60
N GLY A 404 -4.33 14.55 1.18
CA GLY A 404 -3.92 14.41 2.59
C GLY A 404 -5.09 14.32 3.56
N ASP A 405 -6.24 14.87 3.15
CA ASP A 405 -7.49 14.88 3.92
C ASP A 405 -8.31 13.58 3.78
N ASP A 406 -8.00 12.69 2.86
CA ASP A 406 -8.64 11.36 2.78
C ASP A 406 -8.36 10.53 4.04
N LEU A 407 -7.32 10.90 4.80
CA LEU A 407 -7.02 10.38 6.13
C LEU A 407 -7.81 11.08 7.24
N VAL A 408 -8.33 12.28 7.02
CA VAL A 408 -9.21 13.00 7.97
C VAL A 408 -10.62 12.45 7.81
N LEU A 409 -10.74 11.22 8.18
CA LEU A 409 -11.98 10.50 8.14
C LEU A 409 -12.95 11.07 9.17
N ARG A 410 -14.08 11.53 8.64
CA ARG A 410 -15.36 11.73 9.31
C ARG A 410 -15.21 11.94 10.82
N SER A 411 -15.33 13.20 11.26
CA SER A 411 -15.62 13.50 12.66
C SER A 411 -16.70 12.54 13.18
N GLU A 412 -16.37 11.83 14.23
CA GLU A 412 -17.30 11.01 15.01
C GLU A 412 -18.62 11.74 15.33
#